data_fde96faa4c879c83cbb06ed67fc1125e
#
_entry.id   fde96faa4c879c83cbb06ed67fc1125e
#
_cell.length_a   1.000
_cell.length_b   1.000
_cell.length_c   1.000
_cell.angle_alpha   90.00
_cell.angle_beta   90.00
_cell.angle_gamma   90.00
#
_symmetry.space_group_name_H-M   'P 1'
#
loop_
_entity.id
_entity.type
_entity.pdbx_description
1 polymer ?
#
loop_
_entity_poly.entity_id
_entity_poly.type
_entity_poly.pdbx_seq_one_letter_code
_entity_poly.pdbx_strand_id
1 'polypeptide(L)'
;SFEFSQTYPFFFDQLEKANLFLQGIIDTSSKPMDDKMVEWLFRNPLSDGGTFTGVADIVSKYGLVPKDVMPETNSSENTSRMAGLIALKLREQGLQLRDLAAQGVKPAALEKTKTEMLSTIYRMLVLNLGVPPTEFTWTEYNAKGEPVSTETYTPLSFLKKYGDEKLIDNYVMLMNDPSREYYKCYEIDYDRHRYDGKNWTYVNLPIEDIKEMAISSLKDSTMMYFSCDVGKFLNSDRGLLDVKNYDYESLMGTSFGMNKKQRIQSFASGSSHAMTLMAVDLDKNGKPTKWMVENSWGPAAGYQGYLIMTDDW
;
A
#
# COMPACT_ATOMS: atom_id res chain seq x y z
N SER A 1 10.45 16.63 15.27
CA SER A 1 10.78 15.38 14.56
C SER A 1 10.61 15.62 13.07
N PHE A 2 11.50 15.07 12.27
CA PHE A 2 11.40 15.10 10.82
C PHE A 2 10.47 13.97 10.34
N GLU A 3 9.58 14.29 9.40
CA GLU A 3 8.69 13.31 8.75
C GLU A 3 8.67 13.58 7.24
N PHE A 4 8.63 12.52 6.45
CA PHE A 4 8.32 12.63 5.02
C PHE A 4 6.84 12.92 4.80
N SER A 5 6.52 13.65 3.73
CA SER A 5 5.14 13.81 3.28
C SER A 5 4.55 12.46 2.88
N GLN A 6 3.37 12.14 3.35
CA GLN A 6 2.58 11.02 2.86
C GLN A 6 1.74 11.42 1.64
N THR A 7 1.29 12.67 1.61
CA THR A 7 0.50 13.23 0.50
C THR A 7 1.25 13.24 -0.82
N TYR A 8 2.58 13.49 -0.80
CA TYR A 8 3.40 13.54 -2.01
C TYR A 8 3.47 12.19 -2.76
N PRO A 9 3.93 11.07 -2.15
CA PRO A 9 3.93 9.79 -2.83
C PRO A 9 2.52 9.30 -3.14
N PHE A 10 1.52 9.59 -2.30
CA PHE A 10 0.12 9.23 -2.54
C PHE A 10 -0.43 9.91 -3.81
N PHE A 11 -0.09 11.19 -4.06
CA PHE A 11 -0.46 11.88 -5.29
C PHE A 11 -0.02 11.12 -6.55
N PHE A 12 1.25 10.74 -6.59
CA PHE A 12 1.80 10.01 -7.73
C PHE A 12 1.35 8.56 -7.80
N ASP A 13 1.13 7.93 -6.66
CA ASP A 13 0.52 6.60 -6.60
C ASP A 13 -0.85 6.58 -7.30
N GLN A 14 -1.71 7.52 -6.97
CA GLN A 14 -3.04 7.62 -7.57
C GLN A 14 -2.97 7.96 -9.07
N LEU A 15 -2.04 8.82 -9.48
CA LEU A 15 -1.84 9.15 -10.90
C LEU A 15 -1.32 7.95 -11.70
N GLU A 16 -0.35 7.21 -11.15
CA GLU A 16 0.21 6.03 -11.82
C GLU A 16 -0.79 4.87 -11.89
N LYS A 17 -1.59 4.66 -10.86
CA LYS A 17 -2.68 3.68 -10.88
C LYS A 17 -3.74 4.06 -11.92
N ALA A 18 -4.05 5.34 -12.08
CA ALA A 18 -4.92 5.81 -13.15
C ALA A 18 -4.34 5.51 -14.53
N ASN A 19 -3.03 5.74 -14.72
CA ASN A 19 -2.33 5.38 -15.94
C ASN A 19 -2.32 3.86 -16.18
N LEU A 20 -2.07 3.05 -15.14
CA LEU A 20 -2.12 1.59 -15.20
C LEU A 20 -3.51 1.09 -15.66
N PHE A 21 -4.58 1.66 -15.10
CA PHE A 21 -5.95 1.34 -15.51
C PHE A 21 -6.20 1.69 -16.98
N LEU A 22 -5.93 2.94 -17.39
CA LEU A 22 -6.22 3.40 -18.75
C LEU A 22 -5.38 2.65 -19.79
N GLN A 23 -4.12 2.33 -19.48
CA GLN A 23 -3.30 1.51 -20.35
C GLN A 23 -3.82 0.08 -20.46
N GLY A 24 -4.20 -0.53 -19.33
CA GLY A 24 -4.83 -1.85 -19.31
C GLY A 24 -6.11 -1.91 -20.15
N ILE A 25 -6.89 -0.84 -20.18
CA ILE A 25 -8.06 -0.73 -21.07
C ILE A 25 -7.66 -0.70 -22.54
N ILE A 26 -6.60 0.03 -22.91
CA ILE A 26 -6.07 0.04 -24.28
C ILE A 26 -5.58 -1.35 -24.66
N ASP A 27 -4.78 -1.99 -23.82
CA ASP A 27 -4.17 -3.31 -24.06
C ASP A 27 -5.22 -4.42 -24.22
N THR A 28 -6.36 -4.25 -23.57
CA THR A 28 -7.49 -5.21 -23.59
C THR A 28 -8.64 -4.77 -24.50
N SER A 29 -8.46 -3.73 -25.29
CA SER A 29 -9.54 -3.11 -26.08
C SER A 29 -10.17 -4.05 -27.11
N SER A 30 -9.44 -5.05 -27.60
CA SER A 30 -9.94 -6.09 -28.50
C SER A 30 -10.75 -7.20 -27.82
N LYS A 31 -10.71 -7.30 -26.49
CA LYS A 31 -11.43 -8.30 -25.69
C LYS A 31 -12.87 -7.83 -25.43
N PRO A 32 -13.85 -8.74 -25.29
CA PRO A 32 -15.21 -8.37 -24.93
C PRO A 32 -15.31 -7.85 -23.49
N MET A 33 -16.42 -7.18 -23.15
CA MET A 33 -16.63 -6.60 -21.81
C MET A 33 -16.74 -7.65 -20.69
N ASP A 34 -17.14 -8.89 -21.02
CA ASP A 34 -17.24 -10.03 -20.11
C ASP A 34 -15.94 -10.85 -20.02
N ASP A 35 -14.85 -10.42 -20.66
CA ASP A 35 -13.51 -10.97 -20.39
C ASP A 35 -13.13 -10.67 -18.95
N LYS A 36 -12.61 -11.68 -18.24
CA LYS A 36 -12.29 -11.58 -16.79
C LYS A 36 -11.33 -10.44 -16.46
N MET A 37 -10.35 -10.16 -17.34
CA MET A 37 -9.40 -9.07 -17.12
C MET A 37 -10.07 -7.71 -17.31
N VAL A 38 -10.92 -7.57 -18.33
CA VAL A 38 -11.69 -6.35 -18.57
C VAL A 38 -12.65 -6.07 -17.41
N GLU A 39 -13.39 -7.09 -16.95
CA GLU A 39 -14.25 -6.94 -15.78
C GLU A 39 -13.46 -6.54 -14.54
N TRP A 40 -12.31 -7.16 -14.30
CA TRP A 40 -11.47 -6.86 -13.16
C TRP A 40 -10.98 -5.41 -13.18
N LEU A 41 -10.50 -4.92 -14.34
CA LEU A 41 -10.09 -3.52 -14.53
C LEU A 41 -11.23 -2.55 -14.18
N PHE A 42 -12.41 -2.75 -14.75
CA PHE A 42 -13.56 -1.86 -14.51
C PHE A 42 -14.12 -1.96 -13.07
N ARG A 43 -13.96 -3.10 -12.40
CA ARG A 43 -14.31 -3.24 -10.98
C ARG A 43 -13.32 -2.51 -10.08
N ASN A 44 -12.03 -2.48 -10.45
CA ASN A 44 -10.92 -1.97 -9.66
C ASN A 44 -10.12 -0.88 -10.37
N PRO A 45 -10.74 0.22 -10.82
CA PRO A 45 -10.05 1.25 -11.60
C PRO A 45 -9.03 2.04 -10.78
N LEU A 46 -9.22 2.11 -9.46
CA LEU A 46 -8.37 2.83 -8.53
C LEU A 46 -8.58 2.29 -7.10
N SER A 47 -7.51 2.23 -6.33
CA SER A 47 -7.55 1.95 -4.88
C SER A 47 -6.54 2.84 -4.15
N ASP A 48 -6.78 3.13 -2.87
CA ASP A 48 -5.83 3.83 -2.01
C ASP A 48 -4.84 2.91 -1.30
N GLY A 49 -5.13 1.61 -1.29
CA GLY A 49 -4.24 0.60 -0.74
C GLY A 49 -3.06 0.25 -1.65
N GLY A 50 -2.08 -0.45 -1.11
CA GLY A 50 -0.95 -0.90 -1.89
C GLY A 50 0.02 -1.78 -1.11
N THR A 51 1.02 -2.26 -1.84
CA THR A 51 2.10 -3.08 -1.30
C THR A 51 3.38 -2.25 -1.13
N PHE A 52 4.30 -2.75 -0.32
CA PHE A 52 5.62 -2.14 -0.17
C PHE A 52 6.34 -1.95 -1.52
N THR A 53 6.30 -2.95 -2.39
CA THR A 53 6.91 -2.90 -3.74
C THR A 53 6.34 -1.75 -4.57
N GLY A 54 5.01 -1.57 -4.54
CA GLY A 54 4.36 -0.48 -5.27
C GLY A 54 4.75 0.90 -4.75
N VAL A 55 4.80 1.08 -3.43
CA VAL A 55 5.24 2.36 -2.82
C VAL A 55 6.71 2.62 -3.11
N ALA A 56 7.57 1.60 -3.00
CA ALA A 56 8.99 1.73 -3.33
C ALA A 56 9.23 2.13 -4.80
N ASP A 57 8.43 1.59 -5.73
CA ASP A 57 8.44 2.00 -7.15
C ASP A 57 8.06 3.48 -7.34
N ILE A 58 7.04 3.97 -6.63
CA ILE A 58 6.65 5.38 -6.67
C ILE A 58 7.76 6.27 -6.12
N VAL A 59 8.30 5.94 -4.95
CA VAL A 59 9.38 6.69 -4.30
C VAL A 59 10.62 6.74 -5.20
N SER A 60 11.02 5.62 -5.80
CA SER A 60 12.17 5.55 -6.70
C SER A 60 12.01 6.43 -7.95
N LYS A 61 10.79 6.56 -8.47
CA LYS A 61 10.50 7.37 -9.68
C LYS A 61 10.35 8.86 -9.38
N TYR A 62 9.68 9.20 -8.29
CA TYR A 62 9.26 10.57 -8.02
C TYR A 62 10.02 11.23 -6.86
N GLY A 63 10.73 10.47 -6.04
CA GLY A 63 11.44 10.98 -4.88
C GLY A 63 10.56 11.15 -3.65
N LEU A 64 11.06 11.92 -2.68
CA LEU A 64 10.40 12.28 -1.43
C LEU A 64 10.52 13.77 -1.15
N VAL A 65 9.61 14.28 -0.34
CA VAL A 65 9.64 15.64 0.18
C VAL A 65 9.32 15.64 1.68
N PRO A 66 9.75 16.67 2.45
CA PRO A 66 9.34 16.81 3.84
C PRO A 66 7.82 17.05 3.96
N LYS A 67 7.25 16.69 5.10
CA LYS A 67 5.83 16.86 5.39
C LYS A 67 5.35 18.30 5.33
N ASP A 68 6.16 19.25 5.76
CA ASP A 68 5.87 20.69 5.73
C ASP A 68 5.87 21.28 4.32
N VAL A 69 6.53 20.65 3.36
CA VAL A 69 6.54 21.07 1.94
C VAL A 69 5.28 20.63 1.20
N MET A 70 4.74 19.46 1.52
CA MET A 70 3.45 19.00 1.01
C MET A 70 2.67 18.32 2.16
N PRO A 71 1.96 19.11 2.98
CA PRO A 71 1.28 18.61 4.17
C PRO A 71 0.01 17.82 3.81
N GLU A 72 -0.52 17.14 4.82
CA GLU A 72 -1.81 16.45 4.72
C GLU A 72 -2.95 17.46 4.42
N THR A 73 -3.93 16.97 3.69
CA THR A 73 -5.17 17.67 3.36
C THR A 73 -6.36 16.88 3.90
N ASN A 74 -7.54 17.49 3.97
CA ASN A 74 -8.74 16.75 4.32
C ASN A 74 -9.00 15.54 3.39
N SER A 75 -8.62 15.66 2.12
CA SER A 75 -8.79 14.57 1.13
C SER A 75 -7.70 13.50 1.23
N SER A 76 -6.51 13.80 1.75
CA SER A 76 -5.50 12.77 2.02
C SER A 76 -5.80 11.98 3.30
N GLU A 77 -6.43 12.63 4.29
CA GLU A 77 -6.88 11.98 5.51
C GLU A 77 -8.21 11.20 5.34
N ASN A 78 -9.03 11.56 4.32
CA ASN A 78 -10.34 10.96 4.01
C ASN A 78 -10.46 10.71 2.52
N THR A 79 -9.76 9.71 2.00
CA THR A 79 -9.56 9.45 0.57
C THR A 79 -10.82 9.01 -0.18
N SER A 80 -11.79 8.38 0.50
CA SER A 80 -12.89 7.65 -0.12
C SER A 80 -13.71 8.45 -1.13
N ARG A 81 -14.00 9.74 -0.83
CA ARG A 81 -14.80 10.58 -1.74
C ARG A 81 -14.03 10.96 -3.00
N MET A 82 -12.78 11.39 -2.84
CA MET A 82 -11.89 11.72 -3.96
C MET A 82 -11.67 10.48 -4.83
N ALA A 83 -11.27 9.36 -4.23
CA ALA A 83 -11.04 8.10 -4.94
C ALA A 83 -12.30 7.63 -5.68
N GLY A 84 -13.47 7.73 -5.08
CA GLY A 84 -14.74 7.38 -5.73
C GLY A 84 -15.05 8.22 -6.97
N LEU A 85 -14.80 9.53 -6.92
CA LEU A 85 -14.99 10.43 -8.07
C LEU A 85 -13.96 10.17 -9.17
N ILE A 86 -12.71 9.95 -8.83
CA ILE A 86 -11.67 9.59 -9.80
C ILE A 86 -11.98 8.25 -10.45
N ALA A 87 -12.37 7.24 -9.67
CA ALA A 87 -12.76 5.92 -10.18
C ALA A 87 -13.96 5.99 -11.13
N LEU A 88 -14.95 6.87 -10.84
CA LEU A 88 -16.07 7.10 -11.73
C LEU A 88 -15.61 7.72 -13.06
N LYS A 89 -14.72 8.75 -13.00
CA LYS A 89 -14.15 9.37 -14.20
C LYS A 89 -13.30 8.40 -15.01
N LEU A 90 -12.51 7.56 -14.36
CA LEU A 90 -11.71 6.53 -15.04
C LEU A 90 -12.59 5.52 -15.79
N ARG A 91 -13.72 5.08 -15.20
CA ARG A 91 -14.68 4.21 -15.89
C ARG A 91 -15.25 4.85 -17.15
N GLU A 92 -15.65 6.12 -17.07
CA GLU A 92 -16.12 6.90 -18.23
C GLU A 92 -15.02 6.97 -19.30
N GLN A 93 -13.80 7.34 -18.94
CA GLN A 93 -12.65 7.43 -19.86
C GLN A 93 -12.29 6.06 -20.45
N GLY A 94 -12.35 4.99 -19.64
CA GLY A 94 -12.11 3.63 -20.09
C GLY A 94 -13.11 3.18 -21.17
N LEU A 95 -14.39 3.48 -21.01
CA LEU A 95 -15.41 3.22 -22.04
C LEU A 95 -15.14 4.02 -23.32
N GLN A 96 -14.78 5.31 -23.19
CA GLN A 96 -14.42 6.15 -24.33
C GLN A 96 -13.22 5.59 -25.11
N LEU A 97 -12.17 5.11 -24.43
CA LEU A 97 -11.01 4.48 -25.08
C LEU A 97 -11.40 3.20 -25.82
N ARG A 98 -12.27 2.38 -25.25
CA ARG A 98 -12.77 1.18 -25.92
C ARG A 98 -13.60 1.51 -27.16
N ASP A 99 -14.46 2.52 -27.08
CA ASP A 99 -15.26 2.97 -28.22
C ASP A 99 -14.37 3.50 -29.35
N LEU A 100 -13.34 4.29 -29.04
CA LEU A 100 -12.36 4.77 -30.02
C LEU A 100 -11.58 3.61 -30.66
N ALA A 101 -11.15 2.63 -29.87
CA ALA A 101 -10.49 1.44 -30.39
C ALA A 101 -11.41 0.63 -31.32
N ALA A 102 -12.68 0.45 -30.97
CA ALA A 102 -13.69 -0.23 -31.79
C ALA A 102 -13.95 0.51 -33.13
N GLN A 103 -13.79 1.83 -33.16
CA GLN A 103 -13.85 2.65 -34.34
C GLN A 103 -12.57 2.60 -35.21
N GLY A 104 -11.56 1.85 -34.80
CA GLY A 104 -10.31 1.68 -35.52
C GLY A 104 -9.30 2.80 -35.32
N VAL A 105 -9.44 3.60 -34.25
CA VAL A 105 -8.42 4.58 -33.85
C VAL A 105 -7.09 3.89 -33.57
N LYS A 106 -6.02 4.37 -34.18
CA LYS A 106 -4.69 3.77 -34.09
C LYS A 106 -4.09 3.88 -32.68
N PRO A 107 -3.25 2.92 -32.24
CA PRO A 107 -2.64 2.91 -30.91
C PRO A 107 -1.99 4.23 -30.51
N ALA A 108 -1.22 4.87 -31.38
CA ALA A 108 -0.56 6.16 -31.09
C ALA A 108 -1.56 7.29 -30.78
N ALA A 109 -2.74 7.29 -31.40
CA ALA A 109 -3.79 8.25 -31.11
C ALA A 109 -4.52 7.92 -29.79
N LEU A 110 -4.71 6.65 -29.47
CA LEU A 110 -5.22 6.20 -28.16
C LEU A 110 -4.29 6.63 -27.03
N GLU A 111 -2.97 6.47 -27.18
CA GLU A 111 -1.96 6.93 -26.21
C GLU A 111 -2.02 8.45 -25.99
N LYS A 112 -2.20 9.24 -27.07
CA LYS A 112 -2.39 10.68 -26.94
C LYS A 112 -3.67 11.01 -26.16
N THR A 113 -4.78 10.36 -26.49
CA THR A 113 -6.05 10.54 -25.78
C THR A 113 -5.92 10.15 -24.30
N LYS A 114 -5.24 9.04 -23.99
CA LYS A 114 -4.93 8.63 -22.60
C LYS A 114 -4.19 9.74 -21.85
N THR A 115 -3.19 10.36 -22.47
CA THR A 115 -2.42 11.45 -21.85
C THR A 115 -3.30 12.66 -21.54
N GLU A 116 -4.23 13.01 -22.43
CA GLU A 116 -5.21 14.09 -22.20
C GLU A 116 -6.18 13.71 -21.06
N MET A 117 -6.60 12.44 -20.98
CA MET A 117 -7.43 11.93 -19.90
C MET A 117 -6.71 11.98 -18.55
N LEU A 118 -5.42 11.61 -18.52
CA LEU A 118 -4.59 11.72 -17.31
C LEU A 118 -4.41 13.17 -16.85
N SER A 119 -4.40 14.14 -17.74
CA SER A 119 -4.37 15.57 -17.37
C SER A 119 -5.64 15.96 -16.58
N THR A 120 -6.78 15.37 -16.89
CA THR A 120 -8.01 15.55 -16.10
C THR A 120 -7.86 14.94 -14.70
N ILE A 121 -7.32 13.72 -14.61
CA ILE A 121 -7.07 13.07 -13.32
C ILE A 121 -6.06 13.86 -12.49
N TYR A 122 -4.96 14.32 -13.10
CA TYR A 122 -3.97 15.18 -12.46
C TYR A 122 -4.63 16.43 -11.84
N ARG A 123 -5.50 17.11 -12.60
CA ARG A 123 -6.25 18.27 -12.08
C ARG A 123 -7.15 17.91 -10.90
N MET A 124 -7.81 16.76 -10.93
CA MET A 124 -8.63 16.30 -9.80
C MET A 124 -7.77 16.05 -8.58
N LEU A 125 -6.59 15.45 -8.74
CA LEU A 125 -5.63 15.25 -7.64
C LEU A 125 -5.11 16.58 -7.09
N VAL A 126 -4.73 17.54 -7.95
CA VAL A 126 -4.27 18.88 -7.52
C VAL A 126 -5.33 19.61 -6.68
N LEU A 127 -6.60 19.54 -7.08
CA LEU A 127 -7.69 20.18 -6.34
C LEU A 127 -7.93 19.58 -4.95
N ASN A 128 -7.56 18.34 -4.75
CA ASN A 128 -7.76 17.62 -3.49
C ASN A 128 -6.49 17.56 -2.60
N LEU A 129 -5.32 17.44 -3.21
CA LEU A 129 -4.06 17.15 -2.51
C LEU A 129 -3.04 18.29 -2.60
N GLY A 130 -3.29 19.31 -3.43
CA GLY A 130 -2.32 20.37 -3.72
C GLY A 130 -1.40 20.02 -4.90
N VAL A 131 -0.60 21.00 -5.31
CA VAL A 131 0.37 20.84 -6.42
C VAL A 131 1.64 20.19 -5.88
N PRO A 132 2.05 19.02 -6.39
CA PRO A 132 3.30 18.42 -5.96
C PRO A 132 4.49 19.31 -6.38
N PRO A 133 5.42 19.60 -5.47
CA PRO A 133 6.58 20.44 -5.77
C PRO A 133 7.55 19.71 -6.69
N THR A 134 8.15 20.45 -7.63
CA THR A 134 9.26 19.97 -8.46
C THR A 134 10.62 20.37 -7.89
N GLU A 135 10.64 21.44 -7.10
CA GLU A 135 11.79 21.98 -6.37
C GLU A 135 11.27 22.68 -5.11
N PHE A 136 12.05 22.65 -4.03
CA PHE A 136 11.72 23.30 -2.77
C PHE A 136 12.99 23.63 -1.98
N THR A 137 12.92 24.67 -1.15
CA THR A 137 13.97 25.01 -0.19
C THR A 137 13.56 24.46 1.18
N TRP A 138 14.47 23.78 1.85
CA TRP A 138 14.20 23.19 3.16
C TRP A 138 15.37 23.42 4.11
N THR A 139 15.03 23.66 5.39
CA THR A 139 16.01 23.88 6.47
C THR A 139 16.03 22.66 7.38
N GLU A 140 17.21 22.09 7.52
CA GLU A 140 17.48 21.03 8.48
C GLU A 140 17.71 21.63 9.87
N TYR A 141 17.11 21.03 10.88
CA TYR A 141 17.25 21.45 12.29
C TYR A 141 17.87 20.32 13.12
N ASN A 142 18.75 20.67 14.06
CA ASN A 142 19.28 19.71 15.02
C ASN A 142 18.25 19.40 16.13
N ALA A 143 18.61 18.49 17.04
CA ALA A 143 17.74 18.07 18.15
C ALA A 143 17.36 19.23 19.13
N LYS A 144 18.09 20.36 19.07
CA LYS A 144 17.80 21.55 19.87
C LYS A 144 16.89 22.55 19.14
N GLY A 145 16.53 22.29 17.90
CA GLY A 145 15.73 23.19 17.06
C GLY A 145 16.56 24.33 16.43
N GLU A 146 17.86 24.19 16.36
CA GLU A 146 18.75 25.18 15.71
C GLU A 146 18.94 24.78 14.23
N PRO A 147 18.95 25.74 13.27
CA PRO A 147 19.17 25.45 11.88
C PRO A 147 20.60 24.94 11.64
N VAL A 148 20.72 23.82 10.91
CA VAL A 148 22.01 23.22 10.54
C VAL A 148 22.39 23.63 9.11
N SER A 149 21.44 23.50 8.18
CA SER A 149 21.62 23.86 6.78
C SER A 149 20.30 24.27 6.15
N THR A 150 20.37 25.12 5.13
CA THR A 150 19.23 25.48 4.28
C THR A 150 19.67 25.28 2.84
N GLU A 151 19.03 24.36 2.14
CA GLU A 151 19.39 23.98 0.78
C GLU A 151 18.14 23.84 -0.10
N THR A 152 18.34 23.96 -1.40
CA THR A 152 17.29 23.72 -2.40
C THR A 152 17.41 22.31 -2.94
N TYR A 153 16.29 21.60 -2.99
CA TYR A 153 16.21 20.21 -3.40
C TYR A 153 15.16 20.01 -4.51
N THR A 154 15.44 19.07 -5.40
CA THR A 154 14.37 18.34 -6.09
C THR A 154 13.94 17.15 -5.22
N PRO A 155 12.72 16.60 -5.39
CA PRO A 155 12.30 15.41 -4.63
C PRO A 155 13.26 14.22 -4.75
N LEU A 156 13.86 14.01 -5.91
CA LEU A 156 14.87 12.96 -6.13
C LEU A 156 16.18 13.23 -5.41
N SER A 157 16.68 14.50 -5.41
CA SER A 157 17.89 14.83 -4.66
C SER A 157 17.67 14.76 -3.16
N PHE A 158 16.45 15.03 -2.70
CA PHE A 158 16.07 14.89 -1.30
C PHE A 158 16.01 13.42 -0.87
N LEU A 159 15.39 12.54 -1.70
CA LEU A 159 15.41 11.09 -1.50
C LEU A 159 16.86 10.58 -1.36
N LYS A 160 17.76 11.01 -2.25
CA LYS A 160 19.16 10.59 -2.22
C LYS A 160 19.89 10.98 -0.94
N LYS A 161 19.57 12.13 -0.38
CA LYS A 161 20.24 12.65 0.85
C LYS A 161 19.64 12.07 2.13
N TYR A 162 18.33 11.90 2.20
CA TYR A 162 17.60 11.59 3.45
C TYR A 162 16.85 10.26 3.43
N GLY A 163 16.75 9.61 2.28
CA GLY A 163 16.06 8.33 2.13
C GLY A 163 16.98 7.21 1.66
N ASP A 164 16.37 6.14 1.16
CA ASP A 164 17.06 5.01 0.56
C ASP A 164 16.67 4.88 -0.92
N GLU A 165 17.60 5.21 -1.84
CA GLU A 165 17.38 5.09 -3.28
C GLU A 165 17.22 3.61 -3.73
N LYS A 166 17.70 2.67 -2.92
CA LYS A 166 17.66 1.23 -3.18
C LYS A 166 16.59 0.51 -2.36
N LEU A 167 15.59 1.24 -1.93
CA LEU A 167 14.54 0.73 -1.03
C LEU A 167 13.96 -0.60 -1.52
N ILE A 168 13.70 -0.74 -2.83
CA ILE A 168 13.13 -1.95 -3.42
C ILE A 168 14.12 -3.13 -3.46
N ASP A 169 15.42 -2.86 -3.51
CA ASP A 169 16.47 -3.87 -3.61
C ASP A 169 16.95 -4.35 -2.23
N ASN A 170 16.74 -3.54 -1.18
CA ASN A 170 17.18 -3.84 0.18
C ASN A 170 16.18 -4.68 0.98
N TYR A 171 14.96 -4.87 0.47
CA TYR A 171 13.92 -5.60 1.18
C TYR A 171 13.33 -6.72 0.34
N VAL A 172 12.99 -7.81 0.99
CA VAL A 172 12.32 -8.97 0.39
C VAL A 172 10.95 -9.13 1.05
N MET A 173 9.92 -9.25 0.24
CA MET A 173 8.58 -9.55 0.73
C MET A 173 8.45 -11.02 1.07
N LEU A 174 8.03 -11.30 2.29
CA LEU A 174 7.73 -12.65 2.77
C LEU A 174 6.22 -12.82 2.93
N MET A 175 5.72 -14.02 2.68
CA MET A 175 4.32 -14.36 2.90
C MET A 175 4.18 -15.74 3.52
N ASN A 176 3.22 -15.92 4.41
CA ASN A 176 2.79 -17.21 4.87
C ASN A 176 1.45 -17.57 4.23
N ASP A 177 1.50 -18.30 3.13
CA ASP A 177 0.33 -18.87 2.46
C ASP A 177 0.41 -20.41 2.47
N PRO A 178 -0.22 -21.10 3.43
CA PRO A 178 -0.18 -22.55 3.51
C PRO A 178 -1.01 -23.25 2.41
N SER A 179 -1.67 -22.51 1.54
CA SER A 179 -2.36 -23.08 0.37
C SER A 179 -1.42 -23.34 -0.81
N ARG A 180 -0.18 -22.80 -0.76
CA ARG A 180 0.85 -22.90 -1.78
C ARG A 180 2.12 -23.56 -1.23
N GLU A 181 3.00 -24.00 -2.12
CA GLU A 181 4.29 -24.58 -1.72
C GLU A 181 5.16 -23.54 -1.00
N TYR A 182 5.76 -23.96 0.11
CA TYR A 182 6.75 -23.15 0.80
C TYR A 182 8.12 -23.16 0.09
N TYR A 183 8.96 -22.19 0.40
CA TYR A 183 10.30 -21.98 -0.19
C TYR A 183 10.26 -21.76 -1.69
N LYS A 184 9.16 -21.16 -2.18
CA LYS A 184 8.96 -20.76 -3.57
C LYS A 184 8.74 -19.25 -3.65
N CYS A 185 9.23 -18.67 -4.73
CA CYS A 185 8.93 -17.30 -5.09
C CYS A 185 7.67 -17.27 -5.96
N TYR A 186 6.76 -16.37 -5.64
CA TYR A 186 5.52 -16.14 -6.38
C TYR A 186 5.45 -14.68 -6.80
N GLU A 187 4.89 -14.44 -7.97
CA GLU A 187 4.55 -13.13 -8.48
C GLU A 187 3.04 -13.03 -8.66
N ILE A 188 2.47 -11.90 -8.25
CA ILE A 188 1.04 -11.62 -8.47
C ILE A 188 0.94 -10.72 -9.69
N ASP A 189 0.41 -11.29 -10.78
CA ASP A 189 0.24 -10.57 -12.03
C ASP A 189 -0.67 -9.35 -11.85
N TYR A 190 -0.26 -8.24 -12.45
CA TYR A 190 -0.94 -6.95 -12.40
C TYR A 190 -1.05 -6.31 -11.01
N ASP A 191 -0.46 -6.87 -9.97
CA ASP A 191 -0.36 -6.25 -8.64
C ASP A 191 0.87 -5.34 -8.57
N ARG A 192 0.74 -4.19 -9.21
CA ARG A 192 1.73 -3.12 -9.28
C ARG A 192 1.03 -1.76 -9.30
N HIS A 193 1.75 -0.70 -8.97
CA HIS A 193 1.21 0.65 -8.91
C HIS A 193 1.44 1.45 -10.20
N ARG A 194 2.47 1.09 -10.96
CA ARG A 194 2.84 1.71 -12.24
C ARG A 194 2.73 0.70 -13.37
N TYR A 195 2.40 1.17 -14.57
CA TYR A 195 2.34 0.31 -15.76
C TYR A 195 3.71 -0.34 -16.06
N ASP A 196 4.79 0.44 -15.96
CA ASP A 196 6.18 0.03 -16.13
C ASP A 196 6.86 -0.41 -14.83
N GLY A 197 6.09 -0.57 -13.76
CA GLY A 197 6.58 -0.98 -12.44
C GLY A 197 6.71 -2.49 -12.27
N LYS A 198 7.18 -2.88 -11.09
CA LYS A 198 7.35 -4.28 -10.71
C LYS A 198 6.06 -4.83 -10.10
N ASN A 199 5.65 -6.00 -10.55
CA ASN A 199 4.59 -6.76 -9.87
C ASN A 199 5.04 -7.16 -8.46
N TRP A 200 4.10 -7.27 -7.55
CA TRP A 200 4.40 -7.79 -6.23
C TRP A 200 4.89 -9.23 -6.31
N THR A 201 6.11 -9.44 -5.81
CA THR A 201 6.72 -10.74 -5.65
C THR A 201 6.94 -11.03 -4.17
N TYR A 202 6.81 -12.28 -3.77
CA TYR A 202 7.07 -12.70 -2.41
C TYR A 202 7.66 -14.12 -2.34
N VAL A 203 8.42 -14.39 -1.28
CA VAL A 203 8.85 -15.72 -0.93
C VAL A 203 7.85 -16.30 0.08
N ASN A 204 7.27 -17.45 -0.25
CA ASN A 204 6.33 -18.13 0.63
C ASN A 204 7.08 -19.01 1.63
N LEU A 205 6.91 -18.74 2.91
CA LEU A 205 7.61 -19.42 4.00
C LEU A 205 6.66 -19.93 5.09
N PRO A 206 7.06 -20.98 5.84
CA PRO A 206 6.42 -21.30 7.11
C PRO A 206 6.41 -20.11 8.06
N ILE A 207 5.39 -20.02 8.90
CA ILE A 207 5.26 -18.85 9.81
C ILE A 207 6.42 -18.76 10.81
N GLU A 208 6.97 -19.88 11.23
CA GLU A 208 8.08 -19.91 12.18
C GLU A 208 9.35 -19.29 11.59
N ASP A 209 9.67 -19.56 10.33
CA ASP A 209 10.79 -18.94 9.62
C ASP A 209 10.61 -17.42 9.51
N ILE A 210 9.39 -16.96 9.20
CA ILE A 210 9.06 -15.53 9.14
C ILE A 210 9.24 -14.87 10.52
N LYS A 211 8.77 -15.51 11.60
CA LYS A 211 8.93 -15.00 12.96
C LYS A 211 10.41 -14.88 13.36
N GLU A 212 11.24 -15.86 13.03
CA GLU A 212 12.69 -15.80 13.30
C GLU A 212 13.35 -14.62 12.56
N MET A 213 13.04 -14.44 11.28
CA MET A 213 13.55 -13.32 10.48
C MET A 213 13.06 -11.98 11.03
N ALA A 214 11.79 -11.87 11.40
CA ALA A 214 11.21 -10.67 11.98
C ALA A 214 11.86 -10.30 13.32
N ILE A 215 12.08 -11.28 14.20
CA ILE A 215 12.79 -11.07 15.47
C ILE A 215 14.22 -10.59 15.22
N SER A 216 14.93 -11.19 14.26
CA SER A 216 16.28 -10.76 13.88
C SER A 216 16.31 -9.32 13.40
N SER A 217 15.41 -8.95 12.48
CA SER A 217 15.31 -7.57 11.96
C SER A 217 15.01 -6.56 13.06
N LEU A 218 14.09 -6.87 13.98
CA LEU A 218 13.77 -5.97 15.10
C LEU A 218 14.95 -5.82 16.07
N LYS A 219 15.73 -6.88 16.30
CA LYS A 219 16.96 -6.80 17.10
C LYS A 219 18.02 -5.92 16.45
N ASP A 220 18.05 -5.88 15.12
CA ASP A 220 18.93 -4.99 14.34
C ASP A 220 18.32 -3.59 14.16
N SER A 221 17.29 -3.24 14.93
CA SER A 221 16.60 -1.94 14.89
C SER A 221 15.98 -1.63 13.52
N THR A 222 15.59 -2.65 12.76
CA THR A 222 14.93 -2.53 11.47
C THR A 222 13.45 -2.86 11.58
N MET A 223 12.60 -1.85 11.37
CA MET A 223 11.15 -2.00 11.29
C MET A 223 10.75 -2.59 9.93
N MET A 224 9.59 -3.22 9.87
CA MET A 224 9.16 -3.93 8.67
C MET A 224 7.74 -3.55 8.26
N TYR A 225 7.50 -3.49 6.96
CA TYR A 225 6.14 -3.55 6.43
C TYR A 225 5.47 -4.85 6.89
N PHE A 226 4.26 -4.73 7.38
CA PHE A 226 3.45 -5.85 7.85
C PHE A 226 2.02 -5.71 7.34
N SER A 227 1.46 -6.76 6.78
CA SER A 227 0.09 -6.78 6.29
C SER A 227 -0.64 -8.03 6.74
N CYS A 228 -1.90 -7.85 7.16
CA CYS A 228 -2.71 -8.92 7.74
C CYS A 228 -4.21 -8.71 7.53
N ASP A 229 -5.02 -9.67 7.95
CA ASP A 229 -6.49 -9.56 8.02
C ASP A 229 -6.90 -8.89 9.35
N VAL A 230 -6.61 -7.59 9.47
CA VAL A 230 -6.68 -6.83 10.72
C VAL A 230 -8.05 -6.85 11.41
N GLY A 231 -9.13 -6.97 10.63
CA GLY A 231 -10.50 -6.99 11.18
C GLY A 231 -10.88 -8.25 11.96
N LYS A 232 -10.07 -9.33 11.85
CA LYS A 232 -10.39 -10.60 12.52
C LYS A 232 -9.95 -10.57 13.98
N PHE A 233 -10.93 -10.79 14.88
CA PHE A 233 -10.70 -10.79 16.33
C PHE A 233 -10.04 -9.51 16.87
N LEU A 234 -10.24 -8.37 16.21
CA LEU A 234 -9.79 -7.06 16.68
C LEU A 234 -10.75 -6.51 17.73
N ASN A 235 -10.24 -6.21 18.91
CA ASN A 235 -10.89 -5.31 19.85
C ASN A 235 -10.35 -3.89 19.62
N SER A 236 -11.10 -3.08 18.87
CA SER A 236 -10.65 -1.74 18.45
C SER A 236 -10.45 -0.79 19.62
N ASP A 237 -11.29 -0.86 20.64
CA ASP A 237 -11.23 0.04 21.81
C ASP A 237 -9.97 -0.20 22.65
N ARG A 238 -9.49 -1.44 22.68
CA ARG A 238 -8.26 -1.83 23.39
C ARG A 238 -7.02 -1.83 22.50
N GLY A 239 -7.19 -1.74 21.19
CA GLY A 239 -6.09 -1.94 20.24
C GLY A 239 -5.47 -3.34 20.30
N LEU A 240 -6.28 -4.37 20.58
CA LEU A 240 -5.81 -5.73 20.82
C LEU A 240 -6.32 -6.69 19.73
N LEU A 241 -5.39 -7.41 19.13
CA LEU A 241 -5.62 -8.52 18.21
C LEU A 241 -5.32 -9.84 18.97
N ASP A 242 -6.39 -10.56 19.30
CA ASP A 242 -6.29 -11.81 20.06
C ASP A 242 -7.46 -12.72 19.69
N VAL A 243 -7.19 -13.98 19.40
CA VAL A 243 -8.22 -14.99 19.10
C VAL A 243 -9.19 -15.19 20.27
N LYS A 244 -8.81 -14.78 21.47
CA LYS A 244 -9.65 -14.84 22.69
C LYS A 244 -10.50 -13.59 22.93
N ASN A 245 -10.44 -12.58 22.08
CA ASN A 245 -11.27 -11.38 22.23
C ASN A 245 -12.78 -11.67 22.15
N TYR A 246 -13.16 -12.71 21.41
CA TYR A 246 -14.57 -13.07 21.19
C TYR A 246 -14.74 -14.59 21.28
N ASP A 247 -15.67 -15.06 22.10
CA ASP A 247 -16.08 -16.46 22.21
C ASP A 247 -17.35 -16.71 21.37
N TYR A 248 -17.14 -16.73 20.04
CA TYR A 248 -18.24 -16.97 19.11
C TYR A 248 -18.80 -18.40 19.22
N GLU A 249 -18.00 -19.37 19.60
CA GLU A 249 -18.45 -20.77 19.71
C GLU A 249 -19.48 -20.94 20.82
N SER A 250 -19.20 -20.40 22.01
CA SER A 250 -20.16 -20.39 23.11
C SER A 250 -21.42 -19.56 22.79
N LEU A 251 -21.24 -18.40 22.14
CA LEU A 251 -22.35 -17.52 21.79
C LEU A 251 -23.30 -18.12 20.78
N MET A 252 -22.75 -18.78 19.72
CA MET A 252 -23.53 -19.29 18.59
C MET A 252 -23.88 -20.79 18.73
N GLY A 253 -23.29 -21.49 19.71
CA GLY A 253 -23.49 -22.91 19.93
C GLY A 253 -22.96 -23.80 18.80
N THR A 254 -21.93 -23.33 18.06
CA THR A 254 -21.30 -24.06 16.95
C THR A 254 -19.80 -23.73 16.86
N SER A 255 -19.00 -24.63 16.32
CA SER A 255 -17.57 -24.42 16.14
C SER A 255 -17.25 -23.75 14.78
N PHE A 256 -16.10 -23.02 14.75
CA PHE A 256 -15.55 -22.38 13.56
C PHE A 256 -14.14 -22.95 13.28
N GLY A 257 -14.08 -24.19 12.79
CA GLY A 257 -12.88 -25.02 12.76
C GLY A 257 -11.98 -24.87 11.52
N MET A 258 -12.17 -23.87 10.63
CA MET A 258 -11.30 -23.68 9.48
C MET A 258 -9.89 -23.28 9.88
N ASN A 259 -8.87 -24.02 9.42
CA ASN A 259 -7.48 -23.60 9.52
C ASN A 259 -7.14 -22.48 8.52
N LYS A 260 -5.93 -21.90 8.60
CA LYS A 260 -5.51 -20.78 7.72
C LYS A 260 -5.58 -21.15 6.24
N LYS A 261 -5.14 -22.34 5.83
CA LYS A 261 -5.23 -22.82 4.45
C LYS A 261 -6.68 -22.80 3.95
N GLN A 262 -7.59 -23.34 4.73
CA GLN A 262 -9.01 -23.42 4.39
C GLN A 262 -9.65 -22.03 4.31
N ARG A 263 -9.30 -21.13 5.24
CA ARG A 263 -9.80 -19.74 5.19
C ARG A 263 -9.32 -18.98 3.95
N ILE A 264 -8.06 -19.17 3.53
CA ILE A 264 -7.53 -18.56 2.30
C ILE A 264 -8.25 -19.14 1.07
N GLN A 265 -8.35 -20.46 0.97
CA GLN A 265 -8.97 -21.13 -0.18
C GLN A 265 -10.46 -20.82 -0.32
N SER A 266 -11.16 -20.58 0.79
CA SER A 266 -12.59 -20.24 0.80
C SER A 266 -12.86 -18.73 0.74
N PHE A 267 -11.83 -17.89 0.61
CA PHE A 267 -11.92 -16.43 0.66
C PHE A 267 -12.51 -15.88 1.97
N ALA A 268 -12.46 -16.65 3.05
CA ALA A 268 -12.90 -16.23 4.36
C ALA A 268 -11.90 -15.29 5.05
N SER A 269 -10.64 -15.29 4.61
CA SER A 269 -9.57 -14.43 5.11
C SER A 269 -8.62 -14.04 3.98
N GLY A 270 -8.14 -12.81 4.04
CA GLY A 270 -7.14 -12.24 3.14
C GLY A 270 -6.52 -11.00 3.77
N SER A 271 -5.32 -10.63 3.33
CA SER A 271 -4.70 -9.40 3.79
C SER A 271 -5.57 -8.19 3.43
N SER A 272 -5.93 -7.39 4.42
CA SER A 272 -6.84 -6.25 4.28
C SER A 272 -6.24 -4.91 4.69
N HIS A 273 -5.11 -4.92 5.41
CA HIS A 273 -4.53 -3.70 5.96
C HIS A 273 -3.02 -3.84 6.20
N ALA A 274 -2.29 -2.77 5.88
CA ALA A 274 -0.85 -2.67 6.07
C ALA A 274 -0.50 -1.75 7.23
N MET A 275 0.51 -2.12 8.00
CA MET A 275 1.02 -1.41 9.17
C MET A 275 2.54 -1.57 9.26
N THR A 276 3.17 -0.95 10.23
CA THR A 276 4.61 -1.12 10.48
C THR A 276 4.83 -2.02 11.69
N LEU A 277 5.50 -3.15 11.50
CA LEU A 277 5.89 -4.04 12.61
C LEU A 277 7.10 -3.45 13.33
N MET A 278 6.93 -3.08 14.61
CA MET A 278 7.89 -2.27 15.34
C MET A 278 8.54 -2.97 16.52
N ALA A 279 7.86 -3.92 17.15
CA ALA A 279 8.39 -4.56 18.35
C ALA A 279 7.85 -5.98 18.56
N VAL A 280 8.58 -6.76 19.32
CA VAL A 280 8.20 -8.09 19.77
C VAL A 280 8.52 -8.25 21.26
N ASP A 281 7.62 -8.86 22.00
CA ASP A 281 7.82 -9.30 23.38
C ASP A 281 8.19 -10.79 23.39
N LEU A 282 9.31 -11.12 24.01
CA LEU A 282 9.83 -12.48 24.07
C LEU A 282 9.76 -13.03 25.50
N ASP A 283 9.39 -14.30 25.66
CA ASP A 283 9.46 -14.97 26.92
C ASP A 283 10.93 -15.27 27.35
N LYS A 284 11.11 -15.85 28.54
CA LYS A 284 12.43 -16.23 29.05
C LYS A 284 13.20 -17.22 28.17
N ASN A 285 12.52 -17.91 27.28
CA ASN A 285 13.10 -18.88 26.36
C ASN A 285 13.32 -18.28 24.95
N GLY A 286 13.05 -16.97 24.77
CA GLY A 286 13.19 -16.27 23.51
C GLY A 286 12.04 -16.50 22.52
N LYS A 287 10.91 -17.07 22.98
CA LYS A 287 9.73 -17.25 22.12
C LYS A 287 8.86 -15.99 22.11
N PRO A 288 8.33 -15.59 20.96
CA PRO A 288 7.43 -14.45 20.88
C PRO A 288 6.13 -14.71 21.65
N THR A 289 5.65 -13.70 22.34
CA THR A 289 4.38 -13.70 23.07
C THR A 289 3.41 -12.68 22.51
N LYS A 290 3.93 -11.52 22.14
CA LYS A 290 3.16 -10.39 21.57
C LYS A 290 4.02 -9.63 20.59
N TRP A 291 3.33 -8.96 19.65
CA TRP A 291 3.93 -8.09 18.65
C TRP A 291 3.24 -6.73 18.70
N MET A 292 3.95 -5.67 18.34
CA MET A 292 3.40 -4.33 18.26
C MET A 292 3.52 -3.80 16.82
N VAL A 293 2.43 -3.27 16.31
CA VAL A 293 2.38 -2.60 15.00
C VAL A 293 1.93 -1.15 15.15
N GLU A 294 2.58 -0.24 14.44
CA GLU A 294 2.13 1.14 14.29
C GLU A 294 1.09 1.20 13.20
N ASN A 295 -0.03 1.87 13.50
CA ASN A 295 -1.19 1.95 12.63
C ASN A 295 -1.44 3.40 12.18
N SER A 296 -2.21 3.57 11.10
CA SER A 296 -2.50 4.85 10.45
C SER A 296 -3.85 5.47 10.84
N TRP A 297 -4.55 4.94 11.85
CA TRP A 297 -5.88 5.42 12.24
C TRP A 297 -5.87 6.59 13.24
N GLY A 298 -4.71 7.18 13.45
CA GLY A 298 -4.51 8.31 14.35
C GLY A 298 -4.20 7.90 15.79
N PRO A 299 -3.68 8.83 16.60
CA PRO A 299 -3.18 8.53 17.95
C PRO A 299 -4.27 8.21 18.97
N ALA A 300 -5.53 8.52 18.67
CA ALA A 300 -6.67 8.18 19.53
C ALA A 300 -7.18 6.74 19.32
N ALA A 301 -6.77 6.08 18.21
CA ALA A 301 -7.20 4.72 17.91
C ALA A 301 -6.27 3.69 18.56
N GLY A 302 -6.85 2.58 19.02
CA GLY A 302 -6.10 1.49 19.62
C GLY A 302 -5.33 1.91 20.87
N TYR A 303 -4.11 1.42 21.00
CA TYR A 303 -3.20 1.80 22.08
C TYR A 303 -2.27 2.93 21.61
N GLN A 304 -2.72 4.17 21.72
CA GLN A 304 -1.95 5.38 21.31
C GLN A 304 -1.51 5.36 19.83
N GLY A 305 -2.35 4.85 18.95
CA GLY A 305 -2.04 4.69 17.51
C GLY A 305 -1.45 3.32 17.15
N TYR A 306 -1.21 2.47 18.12
CA TYR A 306 -0.66 1.12 17.92
C TYR A 306 -1.71 0.04 18.11
N LEU A 307 -1.45 -1.13 17.51
CA LEU A 307 -2.14 -2.37 17.84
C LEU A 307 -1.15 -3.37 18.43
N ILE A 308 -1.63 -4.12 19.41
CA ILE A 308 -0.89 -5.24 20.01
C ILE A 308 -1.51 -6.54 19.51
N MET A 309 -0.69 -7.41 18.96
CA MET A 309 -1.09 -8.74 18.50
C MET A 309 -0.54 -9.79 19.47
N THR A 310 -1.36 -10.75 19.91
CA THR A 310 -0.82 -11.95 20.53
C THR A 310 -0.14 -12.82 19.47
N ASP A 311 0.83 -13.65 19.88
CA ASP A 311 1.51 -14.55 18.93
C ASP A 311 0.56 -15.62 18.37
N ASP A 312 -0.45 -16.00 19.13
CA ASP A 312 -1.50 -16.94 18.70
C ASP A 312 -2.39 -16.38 17.58
N TRP A 313 -2.61 -15.03 17.58
CA TRP A 313 -3.42 -14.38 16.56
C TRP A 313 -2.72 -14.42 15.21
#